data_11371744e1c3dd5e02a9f0b7aa051d85
#
_entry.id   11371744e1c3dd5e02a9f0b7aa051d85
#
_cell.length_a   1.000
_cell.length_b   1.000
_cell.length_c   1.000
_cell.angle_alpha   90.00
_cell.angle_beta   90.00
_cell.angle_gamma   90.00
#
_symmetry.space_group_name_H-M   'P 1'
#
loop_
_entity.id
_entity.type
_entity.pdbx_description
1 polymer ?
#
loop_
_entity_poly.entity_id
_entity_poly.type
_entity_poly.pdbx_seq_one_letter_code
_entity_poly.pdbx_strand_id
1 'polypeptide(L)'
;MATVLTNTGKANMINALNGGSHTAPQHVAWGTGAGTASESDTTLFTEASEDRVSGTKTVETTTVTNDTYQVVATITADGTKTITNAGLFDALTGGDLYVKGDFTGIALNASDSIQFTIKIVQDQA
;
A
#
# COMPACT_ATOMS: atom_id res chain seq x y z
N MET A 1 -0.45 -14.55 6.21
CA MET A 1 -0.10 -13.34 5.46
C MET A 1 -1.08 -13.18 4.31
N ALA A 2 -1.66 -12.01 4.19
CA ALA A 2 -2.61 -11.70 3.12
C ALA A 2 -2.27 -10.34 2.51
N THR A 3 -2.41 -10.23 1.19
CA THR A 3 -2.30 -8.96 0.47
C THR A 3 -3.55 -8.79 -0.36
N VAL A 4 -4.26 -7.68 -0.19
CA VAL A 4 -5.55 -7.46 -0.83
C VAL A 4 -5.58 -6.12 -1.56
N LEU A 5 -6.28 -6.08 -2.69
CA LEU A 5 -6.76 -4.86 -3.31
C LEU A 5 -8.12 -4.56 -2.69
N THR A 6 -8.25 -3.42 -2.04
CA THR A 6 -9.46 -3.10 -1.27
C THR A 6 -10.66 -2.82 -2.16
N ASN A 7 -11.86 -2.94 -1.58
CA ASN A 7 -13.09 -2.59 -2.29
C ASN A 7 -13.08 -1.11 -2.71
N THR A 8 -12.60 -0.22 -1.85
CA THR A 8 -12.47 1.20 -2.18
C THR A 8 -11.49 1.42 -3.32
N GLY A 9 -10.34 0.75 -3.31
CA GLY A 9 -9.37 0.83 -4.41
C GLY A 9 -9.96 0.36 -5.73
N LYS A 10 -10.68 -0.75 -5.71
CA LYS A 10 -11.37 -1.28 -6.91
C LYS A 10 -12.37 -0.27 -7.46
N ALA A 11 -13.21 0.30 -6.58
CA ALA A 11 -14.21 1.29 -6.98
C ALA A 11 -13.58 2.55 -7.58
N ASN A 12 -12.50 3.03 -6.99
CA ASN A 12 -11.79 4.20 -7.49
C ASN A 12 -11.16 3.94 -8.86
N MET A 13 -10.63 2.76 -9.08
CA MET A 13 -10.05 2.38 -10.38
C MET A 13 -11.12 2.35 -11.47
N ILE A 14 -12.29 1.80 -11.18
CA ILE A 14 -13.41 1.76 -12.12
C ILE A 14 -13.94 3.18 -12.39
N ASN A 15 -14.04 4.01 -11.36
CA ASN A 15 -14.44 5.40 -11.53
C ASN A 15 -13.47 6.18 -12.42
N ALA A 16 -12.17 5.93 -12.29
CA ALA A 16 -11.16 6.53 -13.14
C ALA A 16 -11.33 6.12 -14.61
N LEU A 17 -11.63 4.85 -14.87
CA LEU A 17 -11.92 4.37 -16.22
C LEU A 17 -13.14 5.07 -16.83
N ASN A 18 -14.13 5.39 -16.00
CA ASN A 18 -15.34 6.08 -16.43
C ASN A 18 -15.14 7.61 -16.57
N GLY A 19 -13.92 8.10 -16.39
CA GLY A 19 -13.61 9.52 -16.52
C GLY A 19 -13.83 10.35 -15.26
N GLY A 20 -14.06 9.71 -14.11
CA GLY A 20 -14.22 10.40 -12.84
C GLY A 20 -12.90 10.97 -12.30
N SER A 21 -13.00 11.88 -11.36
CA SER A 21 -11.84 12.42 -10.67
C SER A 21 -11.15 11.32 -9.86
N HIS A 22 -9.83 11.28 -9.92
CA HIS A 22 -9.04 10.32 -9.17
C HIS A 22 -7.65 10.87 -8.88
N THR A 23 -7.03 10.31 -7.85
CA THR A 23 -5.62 10.56 -7.54
C THR A 23 -4.93 9.20 -7.49
N ALA A 24 -3.82 9.08 -8.20
CA ALA A 24 -3.08 7.81 -8.23
C ALA A 24 -2.60 7.44 -6.83
N PRO A 25 -2.78 6.18 -6.39
CA PRO A 25 -2.24 5.73 -5.11
C PRO A 25 -0.72 5.66 -5.20
N GLN A 26 -0.04 6.41 -4.36
CA GLN A 26 1.40 6.58 -4.44
C GLN A 26 2.07 6.67 -3.07
N HIS A 27 1.29 6.73 -2.01
CA HIS A 27 1.79 6.99 -0.65
C HIS A 27 1.77 5.70 0.15
N VAL A 28 2.93 5.28 0.64
CA VAL A 28 3.10 4.02 1.37
C VAL A 28 3.23 4.31 2.86
N ALA A 29 2.54 3.53 3.66
CA ALA A 29 2.59 3.58 5.11
C ALA A 29 2.73 2.17 5.68
N TRP A 30 3.14 2.09 6.93
CA TRP A 30 3.19 0.83 7.66
C TRP A 30 2.49 0.96 9.01
N GLY A 31 2.19 -0.18 9.63
CA GLY A 31 1.49 -0.23 10.90
C GLY A 31 2.03 -1.31 11.82
N THR A 32 1.64 -1.20 13.10
CA THR A 32 2.14 -2.05 14.17
C THR A 32 1.06 -2.94 14.80
N GLY A 33 -0.19 -2.81 14.36
CA GLY A 33 -1.31 -3.57 14.91
C GLY A 33 -1.39 -4.99 14.37
N ALA A 34 -2.16 -5.84 15.05
CA ALA A 34 -2.37 -7.23 14.63
C ALA A 34 -3.65 -7.34 13.81
N GLY A 35 -3.67 -8.29 12.89
CA GLY A 35 -4.86 -8.61 12.12
C GLY A 35 -4.53 -9.28 10.81
N THR A 36 -5.59 -9.68 10.10
CA THR A 36 -5.49 -10.23 8.74
C THR A 36 -6.15 -9.26 7.78
N ALA A 37 -5.44 -8.85 6.74
CA ALA A 37 -5.95 -7.90 5.75
C ALA A 37 -7.20 -8.45 5.05
N SER A 38 -8.19 -7.59 4.88
CA SER A 38 -9.46 -7.90 4.22
C SER A 38 -9.77 -6.85 3.16
N GLU A 39 -10.45 -7.25 2.10
CA GLU A 39 -10.86 -6.33 1.04
C GLU A 39 -11.75 -5.19 1.54
N SER A 40 -12.44 -5.38 2.66
CA SER A 40 -13.29 -4.34 3.27
C SER A 40 -12.51 -3.35 4.14
N ASP A 41 -11.21 -3.55 4.33
CA ASP A 41 -10.42 -2.64 5.15
C ASP A 41 -10.28 -1.27 4.50
N THR A 42 -10.31 -0.24 5.32
CA THR A 42 -10.15 1.15 4.90
C THR A 42 -8.95 1.83 5.55
N THR A 43 -8.32 1.15 6.51
CA THR A 43 -7.15 1.67 7.25
C THR A 43 -6.16 0.53 7.50
N LEU A 44 -4.94 0.91 7.86
CA LEU A 44 -3.97 -0.05 8.37
C LEU A 44 -4.34 -0.48 9.80
N PHE A 45 -3.76 -1.59 10.23
CA PHE A 45 -3.83 -1.98 11.65
C PHE A 45 -2.82 -1.12 12.41
N THR A 46 -3.30 -0.12 13.12
CA THR A 46 -2.49 0.85 13.89
C THR A 46 -1.37 1.46 13.04
N GLU A 47 -1.74 2.40 12.18
CA GLU A 47 -0.76 3.12 11.37
C GLU A 47 0.29 3.78 12.29
N ALA A 48 1.57 3.58 11.96
CA ALA A 48 2.68 4.05 12.79
C ALA A 48 2.88 5.57 12.64
N SER A 49 3.75 6.11 13.51
CA SER A 49 3.98 7.55 13.61
C SER A 49 4.77 8.17 12.46
N GLU A 50 5.49 7.35 11.69
CA GLU A 50 6.24 7.87 10.54
C GLU A 50 5.27 8.42 9.48
N ASP A 51 5.67 9.52 8.85
CA ASP A 51 4.93 10.06 7.73
C ASP A 51 4.88 9.02 6.60
N ARG A 52 3.78 9.00 5.87
CA ARG A 52 3.69 8.20 4.63
C ARG A 52 4.73 8.71 3.65
N VAL A 53 5.30 7.80 2.89
CA VAL A 53 6.33 8.13 1.89
C VAL A 53 5.70 8.09 0.50
N SER A 54 5.87 9.18 -0.26
CA SER A 54 5.50 9.19 -1.68
C SER A 54 6.50 8.32 -2.44
N GLY A 55 6.00 7.23 -3.00
CA GLY A 55 6.83 6.29 -3.75
C GLY A 55 7.00 6.68 -5.20
N THR A 56 7.84 5.95 -5.89
CA THR A 56 8.01 6.06 -7.35
C THR A 56 7.02 5.12 -8.02
N LYS A 57 6.12 5.68 -8.83
CA LYS A 57 5.14 4.89 -9.57
C LYS A 57 5.63 4.62 -10.98
N THR A 58 5.46 3.38 -11.42
CA THR A 58 5.84 2.95 -12.77
C THR A 58 4.79 2.00 -13.33
N VAL A 59 4.82 1.82 -14.64
CA VAL A 59 4.03 0.80 -15.33
C VAL A 59 5.00 -0.31 -15.72
N GLU A 60 4.68 -1.54 -15.32
CA GLU A 60 5.53 -2.71 -15.52
C GLU A 60 4.78 -3.80 -16.28
N THR A 61 5.51 -4.80 -16.69
CA THR A 61 4.96 -5.97 -17.40
C THR A 61 5.14 -7.21 -16.52
N THR A 62 4.04 -7.88 -16.19
CA THR A 62 4.05 -9.16 -15.47
C THR A 62 3.68 -10.30 -16.43
N THR A 63 2.54 -10.21 -17.07
CA THR A 63 2.04 -11.22 -18.02
C THR A 63 1.82 -10.62 -19.40
N VAL A 64 1.17 -9.47 -19.44
CA VAL A 64 0.88 -8.73 -20.66
C VAL A 64 1.59 -7.38 -20.57
N THR A 65 2.05 -6.85 -21.70
CA THR A 65 2.74 -5.56 -21.72
C THR A 65 1.91 -4.48 -21.03
N ASN A 66 2.53 -3.81 -20.04
CA ASN A 66 1.92 -2.71 -19.28
C ASN A 66 0.69 -3.09 -18.46
N ASP A 67 0.66 -4.30 -17.94
CA ASP A 67 -0.46 -4.80 -17.13
C ASP A 67 -0.30 -4.54 -15.62
N THR A 68 0.79 -3.94 -15.20
CA THR A 68 1.14 -3.82 -13.78
C THR A 68 1.41 -2.37 -13.40
N TYR A 69 0.72 -1.89 -12.37
CA TYR A 69 1.02 -0.62 -11.70
C TYR A 69 1.90 -0.91 -10.51
N GLN A 70 3.05 -0.27 -10.41
CA GLN A 70 4.01 -0.53 -9.35
C GLN A 70 4.38 0.75 -8.62
N VAL A 71 4.44 0.67 -7.28
CA VAL A 71 4.94 1.75 -6.43
C VAL A 71 6.07 1.19 -5.56
N VAL A 72 7.21 1.88 -5.57
CA VAL A 72 8.37 1.55 -4.74
C VAL A 72 8.62 2.70 -3.78
N ALA A 73 8.69 2.39 -2.48
CA ALA A 73 8.95 3.39 -1.44
C ALA A 73 9.76 2.77 -0.32
N THR A 74 10.64 3.58 0.27
CA THR A 74 11.43 3.18 1.44
C THR A 74 11.00 4.00 2.64
N ILE A 75 10.59 3.31 3.72
CA ILE A 75 10.20 3.96 4.98
C ILE A 75 11.30 3.69 6.00
N THR A 76 11.69 4.73 6.74
CA THR A 76 12.71 4.64 7.78
C THR A 76 12.04 4.79 9.15
N ALA A 77 12.35 3.88 10.07
CA ALA A 77 11.78 3.90 11.41
C ALA A 77 12.34 5.06 12.24
N ASP A 78 11.44 5.77 12.92
CA ASP A 78 11.80 6.87 13.82
C ASP A 78 12.10 6.41 15.25
N GLY A 79 11.92 5.14 15.53
CA GLY A 79 12.16 4.52 16.84
C GLY A 79 11.98 3.02 16.76
N THR A 80 12.25 2.35 17.89
CA THR A 80 12.06 0.90 18.00
C THR A 80 10.60 0.53 17.87
N LYS A 81 10.29 -0.40 16.96
CA LYS A 81 8.93 -0.90 16.73
C LYS A 81 8.95 -2.24 16.01
N THR A 82 7.82 -2.91 16.03
CA THR A 82 7.59 -4.12 15.22
C THR A 82 6.48 -3.81 14.25
N ILE A 83 6.76 -3.84 12.96
CA ILE A 83 5.76 -3.59 11.93
C ILE A 83 5.15 -4.91 11.48
N THR A 84 3.85 -4.90 11.19
CA THR A 84 3.05 -6.09 10.90
C THR A 84 2.21 -5.96 9.64
N ASN A 85 2.08 -4.76 9.11
CA ASN A 85 1.30 -4.50 7.91
C ASN A 85 1.76 -3.22 7.22
N ALA A 86 1.42 -3.13 5.94
CA ALA A 86 1.74 -1.95 5.13
C ALA A 86 0.62 -1.73 4.12
N GLY A 87 0.55 -0.53 3.57
CA GLY A 87 -0.48 -0.20 2.61
C GLY A 87 -0.13 0.95 1.69
N LEU A 88 -0.93 1.07 0.65
CA LEU A 88 -0.80 2.07 -0.39
C LEU A 88 -2.04 2.95 -0.40
N PHE A 89 -1.84 4.25 -0.23
CA PHE A 89 -2.91 5.26 -0.14
C PHE A 89 -2.80 6.27 -1.28
N ASP A 90 -3.88 6.97 -1.55
CA ASP A 90 -3.91 8.05 -2.54
C ASP A 90 -3.65 9.45 -1.94
N ALA A 91 -3.33 9.54 -0.65
CA ALA A 91 -3.03 10.80 0.03
C ALA A 91 -1.98 10.59 1.11
N LEU A 92 -1.26 11.66 1.46
CA LEU A 92 -0.27 11.64 2.55
C LEU A 92 -0.93 11.50 3.91
N THR A 93 -2.15 12.03 4.06
CA THR A 93 -2.96 11.89 5.28
C THR A 93 -4.39 11.63 4.88
N GLY A 94 -5.08 10.78 5.66
CA GLY A 94 -6.44 10.38 5.27
C GLY A 94 -6.44 9.64 3.95
N GLY A 95 -7.34 10.01 3.04
CA GLY A 95 -7.43 9.41 1.72
C GLY A 95 -7.93 7.97 1.73
N ASP A 96 -7.83 7.33 0.58
CA ASP A 96 -8.34 5.98 0.37
C ASP A 96 -7.21 4.97 0.33
N LEU A 97 -7.40 3.86 1.03
CA LEU A 97 -6.49 2.72 1.02
C LEU A 97 -6.80 1.84 -0.21
N TYR A 98 -5.80 1.64 -1.05
CA TYR A 98 -5.94 0.82 -2.27
C TYR A 98 -5.46 -0.61 -2.07
N VAL A 99 -4.30 -0.77 -1.43
CA VAL A 99 -3.67 -2.08 -1.21
C VAL A 99 -3.25 -2.19 0.23
N LYS A 100 -3.48 -3.35 0.84
CA LYS A 100 -3.04 -3.64 2.20
C LYS A 100 -2.47 -5.04 2.26
N GLY A 101 -1.34 -5.18 2.94
CA GLY A 101 -0.75 -6.48 3.20
C GLY A 101 -0.38 -6.62 4.66
N ASP A 102 -0.66 -7.79 5.24
CA ASP A 102 -0.16 -8.16 6.57
C ASP A 102 0.98 -9.17 6.43
N PHE A 103 1.85 -9.22 7.41
CA PHE A 103 3.01 -10.12 7.41
C PHE A 103 3.47 -10.40 8.84
N THR A 104 4.34 -11.40 8.98
CA THR A 104 4.97 -11.71 10.25
C THR A 104 5.76 -10.49 10.72
N GLY A 105 5.59 -10.11 11.99
CA GLY A 105 6.20 -8.92 12.55
C GLY A 105 7.70 -8.80 12.28
N ILE A 106 8.11 -7.61 11.87
CA ILE A 106 9.51 -7.28 11.60
C ILE A 106 9.94 -6.27 12.64
N ALA A 107 10.89 -6.66 13.50
CA ALA A 107 11.40 -5.77 14.55
C ALA A 107 12.40 -4.78 13.97
N LEU A 108 12.20 -3.50 14.23
CA LEU A 108 13.05 -2.43 13.74
C LEU A 108 13.57 -1.60 14.90
N ASN A 109 14.80 -1.10 14.76
CA ASN A 109 15.36 -0.07 15.61
C ASN A 109 15.28 1.28 14.88
N ALA A 110 15.49 2.36 15.60
CA ALA A 110 15.56 3.69 14.99
C ALA A 110 16.57 3.69 13.82
N SER A 111 16.20 4.32 12.73
CA SER A 111 17.00 4.43 11.49
C SER A 111 17.02 3.18 10.62
N ASP A 112 16.42 2.07 11.05
CA ASP A 112 16.21 0.92 10.15
C ASP A 112 15.19 1.26 9.07
N SER A 113 15.40 0.78 7.86
CA SER A 113 14.55 1.07 6.72
C SER A 113 14.07 -0.20 6.04
N ILE A 114 12.87 -0.15 5.47
CA ILE A 114 12.34 -1.20 4.61
C ILE A 114 11.89 -0.57 3.29
N GLN A 115 12.30 -1.17 2.19
CA GLN A 115 11.78 -0.82 0.87
C GLN A 115 10.59 -1.71 0.55
N PHE A 116 9.45 -1.08 0.24
CA PHE A 116 8.25 -1.78 -0.22
C PHE A 116 8.13 -1.64 -1.72
N THR A 117 7.84 -2.75 -2.38
CA THR A 117 7.42 -2.77 -3.78
C THR A 117 5.98 -3.29 -3.80
N ILE A 118 5.05 -2.42 -4.17
CA ILE A 118 3.63 -2.74 -4.18
C ILE A 118 3.15 -2.76 -5.62
N LYS A 119 2.51 -3.86 -6.01
CA LYS A 119 2.04 -4.06 -7.39
C LYS A 119 0.56 -4.31 -7.43
N ILE A 120 -0.10 -3.69 -8.40
CA ILE A 120 -1.47 -4.01 -8.78
C ILE A 120 -1.39 -4.57 -10.19
N VAL A 121 -1.71 -5.86 -10.34
CA VAL A 121 -1.62 -6.55 -11.63
C VAL A 121 -3.03 -6.76 -12.17
N GLN A 122 -3.25 -6.37 -13.42
CA GLN A 122 -4.48 -6.69 -14.13
C GLN A 122 -4.29 -8.07 -14.75
N ASP A 123 -4.87 -9.06 -14.12
CA ASP A 123 -4.75 -10.45 -14.54
C ASP A 123 -6.13 -11.08 -14.64
N GLN A 124 -6.28 -11.93 -15.63
CA GLN A 124 -7.52 -12.67 -15.83
C GLN A 124 -7.35 -14.07 -15.24
N ALA A 125 -8.01 -14.28 -14.12
CA ALA A 125 -7.92 -15.54 -13.39
C ALA A 125 -8.71 -16.67 -14.11
#